data_7c40b4387a3c639333b9d3d15531fc25
#
_entry.id   7c40b4387a3c639333b9d3d15531fc25
#
_cell.length_a   1.000
_cell.length_b   1.000
_cell.length_c   1.000
_cell.angle_alpha   90.00
_cell.angle_beta   90.00
_cell.angle_gamma   90.00
#
_symmetry.space_group_name_H-M   'P 1'
#
loop_
_entity.id
_entity.type
_entity.pdbx_description
1 polymer ?
#
loop_
_entity_poly.entity_id
_entity_poly.type
_entity_poly.pdbx_seq_one_letter_code
_entity_poly.pdbx_strand_id
1 'polypeptide(L)'
;GKGLTRPEFAVISAYGKMVLKEELAIDEIAQAPFHSKELVAAFPPALREKFAAEMEDHPLRTQIIATKLANNIVNDMGPNFIQRKQEATGATVAEVAAAYIIAREVFAAHKIRNDVERLNNQIPADVQNRILFQVRRMVRRATRWFLRHKNPSFTTIQENIDFYSGAFNDLRENVLSYLNEKEANEIKADIQRFEEQGVPAELATQVAILSTVFSAMDIAEISATTEQGIPCVSQIYFRLG
;
A
#
# COMPACT_ATOMS: atom_id res chain seq x y z
N GLY A 1 3.80 -1.31 -32.07
CA GLY A 1 2.47 -0.69 -32.08
C GLY A 1 2.54 0.74 -31.57
N LYS A 2 1.69 1.62 -32.05
CA LYS A 2 1.56 2.97 -31.48
C LYS A 2 0.99 2.84 -30.08
N GLY A 3 1.60 3.49 -29.06
CA GLY A 3 1.06 3.56 -27.70
C GLY A 3 -0.27 4.32 -27.65
N LEU A 4 -0.99 4.18 -26.54
CA LEU A 4 -2.22 4.93 -26.29
C LEU A 4 -1.92 6.42 -26.09
N THR A 5 -2.78 7.26 -26.62
CA THR A 5 -2.79 8.70 -26.32
C THR A 5 -3.33 8.92 -24.88
N ARG A 6 -3.07 10.10 -24.32
CA ARG A 6 -3.61 10.45 -22.97
C ARG A 6 -5.13 10.38 -22.88
N PRO A 7 -5.93 10.89 -23.87
CA PRO A 7 -7.38 10.74 -23.86
C PRO A 7 -7.84 9.28 -23.91
N GLU A 8 -7.24 8.45 -24.76
CA GLU A 8 -7.56 7.02 -24.86
C GLU A 8 -7.27 6.29 -23.54
N PHE A 9 -6.13 6.58 -22.90
CA PHE A 9 -5.80 6.03 -21.60
C PHE A 9 -6.79 6.48 -20.50
N ALA A 10 -7.23 7.75 -20.53
CA ALA A 10 -8.23 8.25 -19.59
C ALA A 10 -9.56 7.52 -19.73
N VAL A 11 -10.03 7.28 -20.95
CA VAL A 11 -11.26 6.53 -21.24
C VAL A 11 -11.15 5.09 -20.71
N ILE A 12 -10.07 4.38 -21.03
CA ILE A 12 -9.83 3.00 -20.55
C ILE A 12 -9.79 2.96 -19.02
N SER A 13 -9.12 3.94 -18.40
CA SER A 13 -9.04 4.01 -16.93
C SER A 13 -10.41 4.25 -16.30
N ALA A 14 -11.24 5.09 -16.91
CA ALA A 14 -12.60 5.35 -16.44
C ALA A 14 -13.49 4.10 -16.53
N TYR A 15 -13.46 3.40 -17.66
CA TYR A 15 -14.18 2.13 -17.81
C TYR A 15 -13.68 1.07 -16.84
N GLY A 16 -12.35 0.94 -16.67
CA GLY A 16 -11.77 0.01 -15.70
C GLY A 16 -12.25 0.28 -14.27
N LYS A 17 -12.38 1.56 -13.88
CA LYS A 17 -12.94 1.94 -12.58
C LYS A 17 -14.42 1.57 -12.44
N MET A 18 -15.21 1.75 -13.49
CA MET A 18 -16.65 1.41 -13.47
C MET A 18 -16.84 -0.10 -13.28
N VAL A 19 -16.19 -0.91 -14.10
CA VAL A 19 -16.25 -2.38 -14.01
C VAL A 19 -15.80 -2.85 -12.63
N LEU A 20 -14.64 -2.39 -12.18
CA LEU A 20 -14.10 -2.77 -10.87
C LEU A 20 -15.03 -2.36 -9.72
N LYS A 21 -15.62 -1.16 -9.80
CA LYS A 21 -16.60 -0.71 -8.79
C LYS A 21 -17.80 -1.65 -8.72
N GLU A 22 -18.32 -2.08 -9.87
CA GLU A 22 -19.48 -2.98 -9.92
C GLU A 22 -19.15 -4.35 -9.32
N GLU A 23 -17.99 -4.91 -9.65
CA GLU A 23 -17.51 -6.18 -9.08
C GLU A 23 -17.32 -6.08 -7.56
N LEU A 24 -16.70 -5.00 -7.08
CA LEU A 24 -16.49 -4.77 -5.64
C LEU A 24 -17.79 -4.48 -4.88
N ALA A 25 -18.80 -3.89 -5.53
CA ALA A 25 -20.08 -3.59 -4.89
C ALA A 25 -20.96 -4.83 -4.66
N ILE A 26 -20.76 -5.89 -5.44
CA ILE A 26 -21.45 -7.17 -5.28
C ILE A 26 -20.79 -8.01 -4.19
N ASP A 27 -19.51 -7.81 -3.95
CA ASP A 27 -18.71 -8.59 -3.02
C ASP A 27 -18.82 -8.08 -1.57
N GLU A 28 -18.61 -8.98 -0.62
CA GLU A 28 -18.64 -8.67 0.82
C GLU A 28 -17.48 -7.75 1.26
N ILE A 29 -16.44 -7.59 0.45
CA ILE A 29 -15.31 -6.70 0.77
C ILE A 29 -15.73 -5.26 1.03
N ALA A 30 -16.74 -4.76 0.32
CA ALA A 30 -17.28 -3.42 0.53
C ALA A 30 -18.07 -3.28 1.84
N GLN A 31 -18.42 -4.40 2.48
CA GLN A 31 -19.12 -4.44 3.77
C GLN A 31 -18.15 -4.58 4.96
N ALA A 32 -16.87 -4.82 4.71
CA ALA A 32 -15.89 -5.02 5.76
C ALA A 32 -15.88 -3.84 6.77
N PRO A 33 -15.84 -4.11 8.08
CA PRO A 33 -15.77 -3.06 9.11
C PRO A 33 -14.56 -2.15 8.97
N PHE A 34 -13.49 -2.66 8.37
CA PHE A 34 -12.29 -1.89 8.05
C PHE A 34 -12.58 -0.57 7.32
N HIS A 35 -13.62 -0.53 6.49
CA HIS A 35 -13.95 0.65 5.68
C HIS A 35 -14.74 1.74 6.39
N SER A 36 -15.13 1.55 7.65
CA SER A 36 -15.94 2.52 8.40
C SER A 36 -15.31 3.91 8.45
N LYS A 37 -14.01 4.00 8.73
CA LYS A 37 -13.28 5.27 8.74
C LYS A 37 -13.23 5.94 7.35
N GLU A 38 -13.05 5.14 6.32
CA GLU A 38 -13.03 5.63 4.93
C GLU A 38 -14.43 6.11 4.49
N LEU A 39 -15.48 5.40 4.90
CA LEU A 39 -16.86 5.79 4.66
C LEU A 39 -17.16 7.16 5.26
N VAL A 40 -16.95 7.33 6.55
CA VAL A 40 -17.16 8.61 7.25
C VAL A 40 -16.33 9.72 6.60
N ALA A 41 -15.09 9.45 6.23
CA ALA A 41 -14.22 10.42 5.55
C ALA A 41 -14.69 10.80 4.14
N ALA A 42 -15.68 10.11 3.56
CA ALA A 42 -16.27 10.48 2.27
C ALA A 42 -17.21 11.70 2.35
N PHE A 43 -17.69 12.03 3.55
CA PHE A 43 -18.63 13.11 3.78
C PHE A 43 -17.93 14.41 4.23
N PRO A 44 -18.55 15.59 4.02
CA PRO A 44 -18.02 16.86 4.51
C PRO A 44 -17.81 16.89 6.02
N PRO A 45 -16.80 17.62 6.56
CA PRO A 45 -16.50 17.66 7.99
C PRO A 45 -17.70 17.96 8.89
N ALA A 46 -18.52 18.95 8.54
CA ALA A 46 -19.70 19.34 9.30
C ALA A 46 -20.75 18.21 9.43
N LEU A 47 -20.85 17.33 8.45
CA LEU A 47 -21.73 16.17 8.51
C LEU A 47 -21.12 15.05 9.35
N ARG A 48 -19.80 14.83 9.25
CA ARG A 48 -19.09 13.80 10.03
C ARG A 48 -19.23 14.02 11.53
N GLU A 49 -19.10 15.28 11.97
CA GLU A 49 -19.23 15.61 13.41
C GLU A 49 -20.63 15.36 13.96
N LYS A 50 -21.66 15.52 13.13
CA LYS A 50 -23.04 15.44 13.57
C LYS A 50 -23.72 14.09 13.36
N PHE A 51 -23.33 13.35 12.31
CA PHE A 51 -24.04 12.18 11.81
C PHE A 51 -23.12 10.96 11.59
N ALA A 52 -22.02 10.84 12.36
CA ALA A 52 -21.05 9.76 12.15
C ALA A 52 -21.68 8.36 12.32
N ALA A 53 -22.59 8.19 13.27
CA ALA A 53 -23.25 6.92 13.50
C ALA A 53 -24.21 6.54 12.37
N GLU A 54 -24.99 7.51 11.88
CA GLU A 54 -25.94 7.30 10.78
C GLU A 54 -25.24 7.03 9.43
N MET A 55 -23.97 7.45 9.28
CA MET A 55 -23.19 7.17 8.09
C MET A 55 -22.82 5.69 7.97
N GLU A 56 -22.66 4.99 9.09
CA GLU A 56 -22.37 3.54 9.07
C GLU A 56 -23.53 2.73 8.46
N ASP A 57 -24.75 3.17 8.67
CA ASP A 57 -25.97 2.54 8.15
C ASP A 57 -26.46 3.21 6.85
N HIS A 58 -25.62 4.00 6.19
CA HIS A 58 -26.02 4.73 4.99
C HIS A 58 -26.45 3.77 3.87
N PRO A 59 -27.63 3.97 3.22
CA PRO A 59 -28.16 3.07 2.20
C PRO A 59 -27.21 2.82 1.01
N LEU A 60 -26.33 3.77 0.70
CA LEU A 60 -25.33 3.67 -0.37
C LEU A 60 -23.93 3.33 0.16
N ARG A 61 -23.81 2.83 1.39
CA ARG A 61 -22.52 2.48 2.01
C ARG A 61 -21.64 1.65 1.08
N THR A 62 -22.17 0.56 0.59
CA THR A 62 -21.47 -0.38 -0.30
C THR A 62 -20.99 0.31 -1.59
N GLN A 63 -21.82 1.12 -2.21
CA GLN A 63 -21.47 1.84 -3.45
C GLN A 63 -20.40 2.91 -3.22
N ILE A 64 -20.45 3.62 -2.08
CA ILE A 64 -19.46 4.63 -1.72
C ILE A 64 -18.10 3.97 -1.50
N ILE A 65 -18.06 2.87 -0.72
CA ILE A 65 -16.83 2.13 -0.43
C ILE A 65 -16.26 1.51 -1.71
N ALA A 66 -17.07 0.81 -2.51
CA ALA A 66 -16.66 0.22 -3.77
C ALA A 66 -16.10 1.26 -4.74
N THR A 67 -16.72 2.44 -4.82
CA THR A 67 -16.23 3.55 -5.65
C THR A 67 -14.88 4.06 -5.17
N LYS A 68 -14.71 4.27 -3.85
CA LYS A 68 -13.43 4.71 -3.28
C LYS A 68 -12.33 3.68 -3.50
N LEU A 69 -12.63 2.42 -3.24
CA LEU A 69 -11.67 1.33 -3.38
C LEU A 69 -11.24 1.16 -4.84
N ALA A 70 -12.19 1.14 -5.79
CA ALA A 70 -11.87 1.08 -7.21
C ALA A 70 -11.01 2.27 -7.66
N ASN A 71 -11.34 3.49 -7.21
CA ASN A 71 -10.55 4.68 -7.50
C ASN A 71 -9.12 4.56 -6.94
N ASN A 72 -8.96 4.14 -5.68
CA ASN A 72 -7.66 3.95 -5.06
C ASN A 72 -6.82 2.93 -5.83
N ILE A 73 -7.37 1.74 -6.10
CA ILE A 73 -6.67 0.69 -6.84
C ILE A 73 -6.23 1.17 -8.22
N VAL A 74 -7.13 1.78 -9.00
CA VAL A 74 -6.79 2.20 -10.36
C VAL A 74 -5.82 3.38 -10.37
N ASN A 75 -5.97 4.34 -9.47
CA ASN A 75 -5.06 5.49 -9.38
C ASN A 75 -3.67 5.06 -8.92
N ASP A 76 -3.57 4.17 -7.94
CA ASP A 76 -2.30 3.72 -7.38
C ASP A 76 -1.60 2.71 -8.27
N MET A 77 -2.34 1.74 -8.80
CA MET A 77 -1.78 0.56 -9.44
C MET A 77 -2.02 0.49 -10.95
N GLY A 78 -2.96 1.28 -11.46
CA GLY A 78 -3.37 1.31 -12.87
C GLY A 78 -4.54 0.38 -13.20
N PRO A 79 -5.21 0.59 -14.34
CA PRO A 79 -6.49 -0.05 -14.68
C PRO A 79 -6.39 -1.58 -14.82
N ASN A 80 -5.24 -2.12 -15.19
CA ASN A 80 -5.06 -3.56 -15.45
C ASN A 80 -4.50 -4.31 -14.22
N PHE A 81 -4.42 -3.66 -13.05
CA PHE A 81 -3.75 -4.28 -11.89
C PHE A 81 -4.48 -5.52 -11.40
N ILE A 82 -5.78 -5.42 -11.18
CA ILE A 82 -6.63 -6.53 -10.69
C ILE A 82 -6.53 -7.71 -11.66
N GLN A 83 -6.85 -7.48 -12.93
CA GLN A 83 -6.82 -8.53 -13.96
C GLN A 83 -5.47 -9.26 -14.00
N ARG A 84 -4.35 -8.52 -14.03
CA ARG A 84 -3.02 -9.14 -14.03
C ARG A 84 -2.73 -9.97 -12.79
N LYS A 85 -3.30 -9.61 -11.64
CA LYS A 85 -3.16 -10.39 -10.42
C LYS A 85 -3.99 -11.65 -10.46
N GLN A 86 -5.23 -11.56 -10.93
CA GLN A 86 -6.10 -12.72 -11.15
C GLN A 86 -5.46 -13.73 -12.11
N GLU A 87 -4.98 -13.27 -13.26
CA GLU A 87 -4.28 -14.12 -14.25
C GLU A 87 -3.03 -14.82 -13.67
N ALA A 88 -2.29 -14.11 -12.80
CA ALA A 88 -1.04 -14.63 -12.23
C ALA A 88 -1.21 -15.53 -11.01
N THR A 89 -2.36 -15.49 -10.34
CA THR A 89 -2.56 -16.18 -9.04
C THR A 89 -3.83 -17.01 -8.97
N GLY A 90 -4.79 -16.82 -9.89
CA GLY A 90 -6.13 -17.42 -9.83
C GLY A 90 -7.06 -16.77 -8.78
N ALA A 91 -6.61 -15.72 -8.10
CA ALA A 91 -7.38 -15.05 -7.06
C ALA A 91 -8.60 -14.32 -7.61
N THR A 92 -9.63 -14.18 -6.80
CA THR A 92 -10.82 -13.36 -7.08
C THR A 92 -10.50 -11.86 -7.01
N VAL A 93 -11.38 -11.02 -7.53
CA VAL A 93 -11.26 -9.55 -7.42
C VAL A 93 -11.16 -9.12 -5.96
N ALA A 94 -12.00 -9.69 -5.09
CA ALA A 94 -12.04 -9.37 -3.67
C ALA A 94 -10.74 -9.76 -2.94
N GLU A 95 -10.20 -10.94 -3.20
CA GLU A 95 -8.92 -11.37 -2.63
C GLU A 95 -7.77 -10.46 -3.08
N VAL A 96 -7.74 -10.05 -4.35
CA VAL A 96 -6.73 -9.10 -4.84
C VAL A 96 -6.91 -7.74 -4.18
N ALA A 97 -8.15 -7.27 -4.02
CA ALA A 97 -8.44 -6.00 -3.36
C ALA A 97 -8.08 -6.05 -1.86
N ALA A 98 -8.40 -7.13 -1.16
CA ALA A 98 -7.98 -7.33 0.24
C ALA A 98 -6.45 -7.34 0.39
N ALA A 99 -5.75 -8.10 -0.46
CA ALA A 99 -4.29 -8.11 -0.46
C ALA A 99 -3.67 -6.74 -0.76
N TYR A 100 -4.28 -5.96 -1.66
CA TYR A 100 -3.86 -4.59 -1.95
C TYR A 100 -4.05 -3.69 -0.74
N ILE A 101 -5.20 -3.77 -0.05
CA ILE A 101 -5.47 -2.98 1.15
C ILE A 101 -4.44 -3.30 2.23
N ILE A 102 -4.23 -4.57 2.53
CA ILE A 102 -3.25 -5.01 3.53
C ILE A 102 -1.85 -4.46 3.17
N ALA A 103 -1.41 -4.64 1.93
CA ALA A 103 -0.11 -4.15 1.48
C ALA A 103 0.01 -2.62 1.58
N ARG A 104 -1.03 -1.86 1.20
CA ARG A 104 -1.07 -0.39 1.27
C ARG A 104 -0.95 0.11 2.71
N GLU A 105 -1.67 -0.53 3.63
CA GLU A 105 -1.72 -0.11 5.04
C GLU A 105 -0.45 -0.53 5.80
N VAL A 106 -0.03 -1.79 5.72
CA VAL A 106 1.18 -2.29 6.39
C VAL A 106 2.40 -1.42 6.05
N PHE A 107 2.57 -1.06 4.78
CA PHE A 107 3.71 -0.25 4.33
C PHE A 107 3.44 1.26 4.34
N ALA A 108 2.33 1.71 4.91
CA ALA A 108 1.94 3.12 4.95
C ALA A 108 2.06 3.84 3.59
N ALA A 109 1.80 3.12 2.49
CA ALA A 109 2.03 3.60 1.14
C ALA A 109 1.21 4.84 0.80
N HIS A 110 0.00 4.96 1.35
CA HIS A 110 -0.85 6.13 1.19
C HIS A 110 -0.23 7.38 1.85
N LYS A 111 0.45 7.24 3.01
CA LYS A 111 1.13 8.34 3.69
C LYS A 111 2.28 8.85 2.84
N ILE A 112 3.16 7.95 2.39
CA ILE A 112 4.30 8.31 1.53
C ILE A 112 3.81 9.03 0.27
N ARG A 113 2.77 8.52 -0.37
CA ARG A 113 2.17 9.14 -1.55
C ARG A 113 1.67 10.56 -1.27
N ASN A 114 0.89 10.76 -0.21
CA ASN A 114 0.38 12.07 0.18
C ASN A 114 1.52 13.05 0.48
N ASP A 115 2.59 12.59 1.13
CA ASP A 115 3.74 13.43 1.42
C ASP A 115 4.47 13.85 0.13
N VAL A 116 4.59 12.96 -0.85
CA VAL A 116 5.13 13.30 -2.19
C VAL A 116 4.23 14.29 -2.93
N GLU A 117 2.90 14.11 -2.88
CA GLU A 117 1.95 15.02 -3.53
C GLU A 117 2.00 16.45 -2.93
N ARG A 118 2.26 16.58 -1.63
CA ARG A 118 2.48 17.89 -0.98
C ARG A 118 3.73 18.62 -1.47
N LEU A 119 4.70 17.89 -2.01
CA LEU A 119 5.91 18.45 -2.60
C LEU A 119 5.72 18.88 -4.07
N ASN A 120 4.50 18.87 -4.58
CA ASN A 120 4.21 19.30 -5.94
C ASN A 120 4.69 20.74 -6.17
N ASN A 121 5.42 20.96 -7.26
CA ASN A 121 6.12 22.20 -7.59
C ASN A 121 7.26 22.62 -6.62
N GLN A 122 7.64 21.79 -5.65
CA GLN A 122 8.74 22.06 -4.72
C GLN A 122 9.99 21.26 -5.07
N ILE A 123 9.81 20.05 -5.63
CA ILE A 123 10.88 19.18 -6.11
C ILE A 123 10.68 18.83 -7.59
N PRO A 124 11.75 18.39 -8.31
CA PRO A 124 11.63 17.98 -9.70
C PRO A 124 10.61 16.87 -9.94
N ALA A 125 9.83 16.97 -11.01
CA ALA A 125 8.76 16.01 -11.31
C ALA A 125 9.27 14.57 -11.55
N ASP A 126 10.49 14.42 -12.07
CA ASP A 126 11.12 13.11 -12.24
C ASP A 126 11.49 12.46 -10.91
N VAL A 127 11.87 13.25 -9.89
CA VAL A 127 12.10 12.77 -8.51
C VAL A 127 10.79 12.29 -7.90
N GLN A 128 9.71 13.08 -8.00
CA GLN A 128 8.38 12.68 -7.55
C GLN A 128 7.94 11.36 -8.19
N ASN A 129 8.04 11.28 -9.52
CA ASN A 129 7.68 10.09 -10.27
C ASN A 129 8.51 8.87 -9.84
N ARG A 130 9.81 9.03 -9.60
CA ARG A 130 10.69 7.96 -9.12
C ARG A 130 10.22 7.41 -7.78
N ILE A 131 9.90 8.28 -6.82
CA ILE A 131 9.36 7.87 -5.51
C ILE A 131 8.04 7.14 -5.67
N LEU A 132 7.09 7.70 -6.43
CA LEU A 132 5.80 7.08 -6.67
C LEU A 132 5.92 5.69 -7.35
N PHE A 133 6.88 5.53 -8.26
CA PHE A 133 7.18 4.23 -8.87
C PHE A 133 7.74 3.22 -7.87
N GLN A 134 8.59 3.64 -6.95
CA GLN A 134 9.11 2.76 -5.89
C GLN A 134 7.99 2.29 -4.96
N VAL A 135 7.15 3.21 -4.49
CA VAL A 135 5.98 2.88 -3.65
C VAL A 135 5.04 1.90 -4.39
N ARG A 136 4.70 2.20 -5.64
CA ARG A 136 3.87 1.32 -6.47
C ARG A 136 4.49 -0.06 -6.64
N ARG A 137 5.81 -0.13 -6.89
CA ARG A 137 6.53 -1.40 -7.04
C ARG A 137 6.47 -2.22 -5.76
N MET A 138 6.64 -1.57 -4.61
CA MET A 138 6.57 -2.20 -3.30
C MET A 138 5.16 -2.75 -3.03
N VAL A 139 4.10 -1.94 -3.16
CA VAL A 139 2.70 -2.40 -2.98
C VAL A 139 2.39 -3.58 -3.92
N ARG A 140 2.81 -3.51 -5.20
CA ARG A 140 2.61 -4.59 -6.16
C ARG A 140 3.27 -5.90 -5.74
N ARG A 141 4.49 -5.84 -5.18
CA ARG A 141 5.22 -7.02 -4.68
C ARG A 141 4.54 -7.57 -3.44
N ALA A 142 4.19 -6.72 -2.49
CA ALA A 142 3.51 -7.10 -1.26
C ALA A 142 2.13 -7.72 -1.52
N THR A 143 1.32 -7.13 -2.40
CA THR A 143 0.04 -7.74 -2.83
C THR A 143 0.25 -9.16 -3.36
N ARG A 144 1.28 -9.37 -4.20
CA ARG A 144 1.58 -10.71 -4.73
C ARG A 144 2.02 -11.68 -3.63
N TRP A 145 2.78 -11.19 -2.65
CA TRP A 145 3.23 -12.00 -1.52
C TRP A 145 2.02 -12.45 -0.70
N PHE A 146 1.11 -11.56 -0.32
CA PHE A 146 -0.12 -11.89 0.41
C PHE A 146 -0.98 -12.91 -0.34
N LEU A 147 -1.19 -12.74 -1.65
CA LEU A 147 -1.95 -13.68 -2.46
C LEU A 147 -1.34 -15.09 -2.55
N ARG A 148 -0.04 -15.23 -2.36
CA ARG A 148 0.65 -16.51 -2.44
C ARG A 148 0.80 -17.23 -1.11
N HIS A 149 0.90 -16.48 -0.02
CA HIS A 149 1.23 -17.01 1.29
C HIS A 149 0.07 -16.95 2.27
N LYS A 150 -0.90 -16.12 2.00
CA LYS A 150 -2.10 -15.94 2.81
C LYS A 150 -3.31 -15.96 1.88
N ASN A 151 -4.44 -16.38 2.37
CA ASN A 151 -5.70 -16.28 1.63
C ASN A 151 -6.43 -15.01 2.11
N PRO A 152 -6.06 -13.81 1.62
CA PRO A 152 -6.62 -12.58 2.12
C PRO A 152 -8.10 -12.51 1.78
N SER A 153 -8.91 -12.22 2.78
CA SER A 153 -10.34 -12.03 2.66
C SER A 153 -10.76 -10.74 3.35
N PHE A 154 -11.99 -10.31 3.13
CA PHE A 154 -12.52 -9.11 3.79
C PHE A 154 -12.53 -9.23 5.32
N THR A 155 -12.65 -10.44 5.87
CA THR A 155 -12.66 -10.69 7.31
C THR A 155 -11.29 -10.62 7.96
N THR A 156 -10.22 -10.84 7.19
CA THR A 156 -8.84 -10.93 7.71
C THR A 156 -8.00 -9.67 7.46
N ILE A 157 -8.58 -8.62 6.86
CA ILE A 157 -7.83 -7.39 6.51
C ILE A 157 -7.18 -6.78 7.75
N GLN A 158 -7.96 -6.49 8.81
CA GLN A 158 -7.44 -5.82 10.00
C GLN A 158 -6.44 -6.68 10.75
N GLU A 159 -6.72 -7.97 10.92
CA GLU A 159 -5.83 -8.94 11.56
C GLU A 159 -4.46 -8.99 10.88
N ASN A 160 -4.45 -9.08 9.54
CA ASN A 160 -3.19 -9.07 8.78
C ASN A 160 -2.46 -7.73 8.91
N ILE A 161 -3.15 -6.59 8.87
CA ILE A 161 -2.53 -5.29 9.06
C ILE A 161 -1.85 -5.23 10.44
N ASP A 162 -2.54 -5.62 11.50
CA ASP A 162 -2.03 -5.58 12.86
C ASP A 162 -0.82 -6.51 13.04
N PHE A 163 -0.89 -7.71 12.47
CA PHE A 163 0.17 -8.71 12.54
C PHE A 163 1.48 -8.23 11.87
N TYR A 164 1.39 -7.70 10.65
CA TYR A 164 2.62 -7.32 9.90
C TYR A 164 3.15 -5.93 10.22
N SER A 165 2.31 -5.03 10.75
CA SER A 165 2.71 -3.65 11.07
C SER A 165 3.81 -3.58 12.14
N GLY A 166 3.85 -4.53 13.07
CA GLY A 166 4.89 -4.59 14.10
C GLY A 166 6.29 -4.72 13.51
N ALA A 167 6.49 -5.68 12.61
CA ALA A 167 7.78 -5.89 11.94
C ALA A 167 8.13 -4.73 10.99
N PHE A 168 7.15 -4.18 10.28
CA PHE A 168 7.37 -3.01 9.44
C PHE A 168 7.83 -1.79 10.25
N ASN A 169 7.20 -1.50 11.38
CA ASN A 169 7.56 -0.37 12.23
C ASN A 169 8.95 -0.53 12.82
N ASP A 170 9.31 -1.73 13.30
CA ASP A 170 10.66 -2.01 13.77
C ASP A 170 11.71 -1.78 12.68
N LEU A 171 11.51 -2.34 11.49
CA LEU A 171 12.44 -2.15 10.38
C LEU A 171 12.51 -0.69 9.93
N ARG A 172 11.41 0.03 9.91
CA ARG A 172 11.42 1.46 9.55
C ARG A 172 12.33 2.28 10.47
N GLU A 173 12.39 1.93 11.74
CA GLU A 173 13.16 2.65 12.75
C GLU A 173 14.61 2.12 12.85
N ASN A 174 14.82 0.82 12.70
CA ASN A 174 16.04 0.16 13.10
C ASN A 174 16.80 -0.53 11.96
N VAL A 175 16.28 -0.60 10.75
CA VAL A 175 16.85 -1.42 9.66
C VAL A 175 18.32 -1.13 9.38
N LEU A 176 18.76 0.13 9.44
CA LEU A 176 20.16 0.49 9.22
C LEU A 176 21.12 -0.11 10.25
N SER A 177 20.63 -0.46 11.44
CA SER A 177 21.42 -1.13 12.49
C SER A 177 21.51 -2.65 12.30
N TYR A 178 20.62 -3.24 11.51
CA TYR A 178 20.60 -4.66 11.21
C TYR A 178 21.44 -5.05 9.99
N LEU A 179 21.64 -4.09 9.07
CA LEU A 179 22.39 -4.27 7.84
C LEU A 179 23.90 -4.31 8.07
N ASN A 180 24.62 -4.92 7.14
CA ASN A 180 26.07 -4.76 7.09
C ASN A 180 26.47 -3.33 6.68
N GLU A 181 27.72 -2.97 6.94
CA GLU A 181 28.22 -1.61 6.70
C GLU A 181 28.07 -1.15 5.24
N LYS A 182 28.28 -2.05 4.27
CA LYS A 182 28.16 -1.74 2.85
C LYS A 182 26.71 -1.38 2.48
N GLU A 183 25.76 -2.23 2.86
CA GLU A 183 24.33 -2.01 2.59
C GLU A 183 23.80 -0.76 3.30
N ALA A 184 24.18 -0.56 4.56
CA ALA A 184 23.82 0.63 5.31
C ALA A 184 24.36 1.91 4.64
N ASN A 185 25.58 1.88 4.12
CA ASN A 185 26.18 3.02 3.42
C ASN A 185 25.51 3.28 2.06
N GLU A 186 25.10 2.25 1.32
CA GLU A 186 24.31 2.39 0.09
C GLU A 186 22.98 3.10 0.35
N ILE A 187 22.27 2.71 1.40
CA ILE A 187 21.00 3.37 1.79
C ILE A 187 21.24 4.81 2.23
N LYS A 188 22.30 5.08 3.03
CA LYS A 188 22.64 6.45 3.43
C LYS A 188 22.96 7.34 2.22
N ALA A 189 23.65 6.81 1.21
CA ALA A 189 23.93 7.52 -0.03
C ALA A 189 22.64 7.82 -0.82
N ASP A 190 21.68 6.90 -0.83
CA ASP A 190 20.39 7.13 -1.45
C ASP A 190 19.57 8.19 -0.70
N ILE A 191 19.57 8.18 0.63
CA ILE A 191 18.96 9.22 1.46
C ILE A 191 19.54 10.59 1.09
N GLN A 192 20.86 10.72 1.13
CA GLN A 192 21.55 11.96 0.80
C GLN A 192 21.18 12.46 -0.60
N ARG A 193 21.13 11.55 -1.60
CA ARG A 193 20.75 11.89 -2.97
C ARG A 193 19.33 12.46 -3.06
N PHE A 194 18.37 11.91 -2.30
CA PHE A 194 17.02 12.46 -2.24
C PHE A 194 16.96 13.82 -1.55
N GLU A 195 17.71 14.00 -0.46
CA GLU A 195 17.80 15.29 0.26
C GLU A 195 18.41 16.38 -0.62
N GLU A 196 19.47 16.09 -1.37
CA GLU A 196 20.08 17.00 -2.34
C GLU A 196 19.10 17.41 -3.47
N GLN A 197 18.09 16.58 -3.74
CA GLN A 197 17.00 16.87 -4.70
C GLN A 197 15.81 17.60 -4.04
N GLY A 198 15.92 18.02 -2.78
CA GLY A 198 14.92 18.77 -2.05
C GLY A 198 13.85 17.92 -1.35
N VAL A 199 14.02 16.59 -1.29
CA VAL A 199 13.10 15.71 -0.55
C VAL A 199 13.38 15.85 0.95
N PRO A 200 12.35 16.05 1.80
CA PRO A 200 12.53 16.11 3.25
C PRO A 200 13.17 14.84 3.81
N ALA A 201 14.05 14.97 4.81
CA ALA A 201 14.87 13.86 5.36
C ALA A 201 14.04 12.65 5.79
N GLU A 202 12.90 12.86 6.46
CA GLU A 202 12.01 11.77 6.87
C GLU A 202 11.50 10.98 5.65
N LEU A 203 11.03 11.67 4.62
CA LEU A 203 10.54 11.04 3.39
C LEU A 203 11.67 10.37 2.61
N ALA A 204 12.84 11.02 2.51
CA ALA A 204 14.03 10.46 1.87
C ALA A 204 14.43 9.12 2.51
N THR A 205 14.46 9.07 3.85
CA THR A 205 14.73 7.85 4.60
C THR A 205 13.68 6.77 4.32
N GLN A 206 12.39 7.10 4.45
CA GLN A 206 11.31 6.15 4.18
C GLN A 206 11.39 5.55 2.78
N VAL A 207 11.71 6.35 1.78
CA VAL A 207 11.81 5.89 0.39
C VAL A 207 13.06 5.04 0.16
N ALA A 208 14.20 5.42 0.70
CA ALA A 208 15.45 4.70 0.53
C ALA A 208 15.40 3.28 1.11
N ILE A 209 14.69 3.09 2.24
CA ILE A 209 14.58 1.78 2.89
C ILE A 209 13.46 0.90 2.31
N LEU A 210 12.60 1.38 1.39
CA LEU A 210 11.41 0.64 0.91
C LEU A 210 11.71 -0.77 0.40
N SER A 211 12.83 -0.97 -0.28
CA SER A 211 13.20 -2.30 -0.77
C SER A 211 13.59 -3.26 0.36
N THR A 212 14.21 -2.73 1.39
CA THR A 212 14.72 -3.51 2.54
C THR A 212 13.59 -3.84 3.51
N VAL A 213 12.71 -2.89 3.81
CA VAL A 213 11.56 -3.13 4.70
C VAL A 213 10.52 -4.10 4.12
N PHE A 214 10.63 -4.47 2.85
CA PHE A 214 9.81 -5.53 2.26
C PHE A 214 9.97 -6.87 3.01
N SER A 215 11.14 -7.14 3.58
CA SER A 215 11.42 -8.32 4.40
C SER A 215 10.61 -8.38 5.71
N ALA A 216 9.92 -7.29 6.09
CA ALA A 216 9.06 -7.27 7.27
C ALA A 216 8.02 -8.40 7.27
N MET A 217 7.53 -8.80 6.09
CA MET A 217 6.57 -9.89 5.97
C MET A 217 7.18 -11.24 6.35
N ASP A 218 8.37 -11.55 5.84
CA ASP A 218 9.07 -12.78 6.16
C ASP A 218 9.54 -12.80 7.63
N ILE A 219 10.03 -11.67 8.12
CA ILE A 219 10.47 -11.48 9.51
C ILE A 219 9.30 -11.68 10.49
N ALA A 220 8.12 -11.14 10.20
CA ALA A 220 6.93 -11.35 11.02
C ALA A 220 6.55 -12.84 11.12
N GLU A 221 6.56 -13.56 9.99
CA GLU A 221 6.28 -15.00 9.96
C GLU A 221 7.32 -15.82 10.74
N ILE A 222 8.59 -15.52 10.55
CA ILE A 222 9.68 -16.20 11.27
C ILE A 222 9.57 -15.91 12.77
N SER A 223 9.32 -14.66 13.15
CA SER A 223 9.15 -14.26 14.54
C SER A 223 8.00 -15.02 15.22
N ALA A 224 6.86 -15.11 14.56
CA ALA A 224 5.70 -15.85 15.06
C ALA A 224 5.95 -17.37 15.14
N THR A 225 6.64 -17.94 14.15
CA THR A 225 6.92 -19.38 14.12
C THR A 225 7.99 -19.81 15.12
N THR A 226 8.99 -18.95 15.37
CA THR A 226 10.12 -19.25 16.27
C THR A 226 9.92 -18.73 17.69
N GLU A 227 8.85 -17.97 17.94
CA GLU A 227 8.57 -17.29 19.20
C GLU A 227 9.71 -16.33 19.63
N GLN A 228 10.51 -15.86 18.64
CA GLN A 228 11.58 -14.90 18.87
C GLN A 228 11.11 -13.48 18.58
N GLY A 229 11.62 -12.49 19.33
CA GLY A 229 11.30 -11.08 19.10
C GLY A 229 11.76 -10.59 17.72
N ILE A 230 10.98 -9.68 17.12
CA ILE A 230 11.26 -9.08 15.80
C ILE A 230 12.71 -8.56 15.68
N PRO A 231 13.29 -7.81 16.66
CA PRO A 231 14.67 -7.34 16.55
C PRO A 231 15.70 -8.46 16.44
N CYS A 232 15.50 -9.56 17.18
CA CYS A 232 16.38 -10.72 17.13
C CYS A 232 16.32 -11.39 15.75
N VAL A 233 15.12 -11.63 15.25
CA VAL A 233 14.91 -12.21 13.92
C VAL A 233 15.49 -11.32 12.82
N SER A 234 15.26 -10.00 12.91
CA SER A 234 15.78 -9.03 11.93
C SER A 234 17.31 -9.05 11.85
N GLN A 235 17.99 -9.06 13.01
CA GLN A 235 19.46 -9.15 13.03
C GLN A 235 19.99 -10.42 12.37
N ILE A 236 19.35 -11.57 12.62
CA ILE A 236 19.74 -12.84 11.99
C ILE A 236 19.43 -12.82 10.50
N TYR A 237 18.24 -12.38 10.12
CA TYR A 237 17.78 -12.31 8.73
C TYR A 237 18.76 -11.54 7.82
N PHE A 238 19.16 -10.33 8.25
CA PHE A 238 20.08 -9.49 7.48
C PHE A 238 21.55 -9.88 7.58
N ARG A 239 21.93 -10.73 8.52
CA ARG A 239 23.31 -11.28 8.59
C ARG A 239 23.52 -12.52 7.74
N LEU A 240 22.45 -13.27 7.46
CA LEU A 240 22.49 -14.52 6.70
C LEU A 240 22.18 -14.34 5.20
N GLY A 241 21.54 -13.23 4.81
CA GLY A 241 21.22 -12.89 3.44
C GLY A 241 22.21 -11.96 2.82
#